data_531e5884dd3173e0a7f98302cf13bf3a
#
_entry.id   531e5884dd3173e0a7f98302cf13bf3a
#
_cell.length_a   1.000
_cell.length_b   1.000
_cell.length_c   1.000
_cell.angle_alpha   90.00
_cell.angle_beta   90.00
_cell.angle_gamma   90.00
#
_symmetry.space_group_name_H-M   'P 1'
#
loop_
_entity.id
_entity.type
_entity.pdbx_description
1 polymer ?
#
loop_
_entity_poly.entity_id
_entity_poly.type
_entity_poly.pdbx_seq_one_letter_code
_entity_poly.pdbx_strand_id
1 'polypeptide(L)'
;MKTFRFITKCICFFLIFAILFVVIQENLRDKWAEGEYDVSVKVDGFYAEEPDTLDVVFVGSSQMYADMAPAVLFDRFGITSYDFCANEQPLWVSYYYIKEAIKRQHPKVIVLDVFTVYGDDYEQEGVMHINLDDLPMSFNKLCAIRDGVPKDLRYSFYFPIAKYHNTWTDLYENKVAMSFYHEKDPNKGYSPFIFAGDYEEGAKQEVVEQTEKEPLPDRAKEWLLKIIELCRDEQVELVLTKTPNGNADRQKLYNSVKELAEQQGVRFFNMNTRLDGQAHINIIQAEKVSVMMGEYLCDQFSFEDKRQNPAYASWYDSISLFNRQKSKCEIISADSYEEYLPLLAREGYDVFITYKNETDQELTKEEIAFFNQTFGTSFDPVGNVAY
;
A
#
# COMPACT_ATOMS: atom_id res chain seq x y z
N MET A 1 3.32 -57.73 9.12
CA MET A 1 4.45 -56.84 9.47
C MET A 1 5.23 -56.29 8.27
N LYS A 2 5.67 -57.11 7.31
CA LYS A 2 6.46 -56.60 6.12
C LYS A 2 5.67 -55.60 5.28
N THR A 3 4.41 -55.90 4.95
CA THR A 3 3.53 -55.01 4.16
C THR A 3 3.27 -53.68 4.87
N PHE A 4 3.03 -53.66 6.18
CA PHE A 4 2.84 -52.44 6.97
C PHE A 4 4.08 -51.56 6.95
N ARG A 5 5.27 -52.14 7.18
CA ARG A 5 6.54 -51.39 7.08
C ARG A 5 6.79 -50.81 5.69
N PHE A 6 6.39 -51.52 4.63
CA PHE A 6 6.51 -51.05 3.26
C PHE A 6 5.58 -49.83 3.03
N ILE A 7 4.31 -49.95 3.42
CA ILE A 7 3.34 -48.87 3.31
C ILE A 7 3.82 -47.60 4.09
N THR A 8 4.32 -47.80 5.31
CA THR A 8 4.86 -46.68 6.11
C THR A 8 6.03 -46.00 5.40
N LYS A 9 6.97 -46.76 4.80
CA LYS A 9 8.08 -46.19 4.01
C LYS A 9 7.59 -45.39 2.82
N CYS A 10 6.60 -45.90 2.08
CA CYS A 10 6.00 -45.16 0.96
C CYS A 10 5.35 -43.87 1.41
N ILE A 11 4.58 -43.90 2.50
CA ILE A 11 3.96 -42.69 3.07
C ILE A 11 5.03 -41.67 3.48
N CYS A 12 6.06 -42.08 4.21
CA CYS A 12 7.17 -41.22 4.60
C CYS A 12 7.88 -40.63 3.37
N PHE A 13 8.14 -41.40 2.35
CA PHE A 13 8.77 -40.93 1.10
C PHE A 13 7.91 -39.85 0.43
N PHE A 14 6.60 -40.10 0.25
CA PHE A 14 5.73 -39.13 -0.38
C PHE A 14 5.54 -37.86 0.48
N LEU A 15 5.55 -37.97 1.81
CA LEU A 15 5.50 -36.80 2.69
C LEU A 15 6.77 -35.94 2.56
N ILE A 16 7.94 -36.59 2.60
CA ILE A 16 9.22 -35.88 2.42
C ILE A 16 9.27 -35.24 1.03
N PHE A 17 8.88 -35.98 -0.01
CA PHE A 17 8.82 -35.43 -1.37
C PHE A 17 7.89 -34.23 -1.46
N ALA A 18 6.68 -34.30 -0.89
CA ALA A 18 5.72 -33.22 -0.88
C ALA A 18 6.27 -31.97 -0.16
N ILE A 19 6.91 -32.15 1.02
CA ILE A 19 7.54 -31.05 1.76
C ILE A 19 8.64 -30.40 0.92
N LEU A 20 9.56 -31.18 0.36
CA LEU A 20 10.64 -30.67 -0.48
C LEU A 20 10.10 -29.95 -1.72
N PHE A 21 9.04 -30.48 -2.33
CA PHE A 21 8.40 -29.88 -3.48
C PHE A 21 7.79 -28.52 -3.15
N VAL A 22 7.08 -28.40 -2.02
CA VAL A 22 6.53 -27.12 -1.55
C VAL A 22 7.66 -26.13 -1.27
N VAL A 23 8.71 -26.54 -0.54
CA VAL A 23 9.86 -25.67 -0.25
C VAL A 23 10.52 -25.18 -1.54
N ILE A 24 10.72 -26.04 -2.53
CA ILE A 24 11.30 -25.65 -3.81
C ILE A 24 10.39 -24.65 -4.53
N GLN A 25 9.08 -24.90 -4.59
CA GLN A 25 8.14 -23.99 -5.24
C GLN A 25 8.15 -22.58 -4.59
N GLU A 26 8.13 -22.52 -3.25
CA GLU A 26 8.17 -21.25 -2.54
C GLU A 26 9.47 -20.49 -2.77
N ASN A 27 10.61 -21.17 -2.86
CA ASN A 27 11.89 -20.52 -3.16
C ASN A 27 11.98 -20.03 -4.62
N LEU A 28 11.39 -20.74 -5.55
CA LEU A 28 11.37 -20.35 -6.96
C LEU A 28 10.33 -19.27 -7.28
N ARG A 29 9.29 -19.15 -6.47
CA ARG A 29 8.27 -18.13 -6.62
C ARG A 29 8.92 -16.75 -6.65
N ASP A 30 8.50 -15.89 -7.56
CA ASP A 30 8.99 -14.51 -7.60
C ASP A 30 8.57 -13.74 -6.34
N LYS A 31 9.44 -12.81 -5.91
CA LYS A 31 9.22 -11.95 -4.74
C LYS A 31 9.30 -10.50 -5.19
N TRP A 32 8.18 -9.83 -5.18
CA TRP A 32 8.07 -8.40 -5.48
C TRP A 32 8.44 -7.61 -4.22
N ALA A 33 9.74 -7.47 -3.97
CA ALA A 33 10.29 -6.93 -2.72
C ALA A 33 10.98 -5.57 -2.86
N GLU A 34 11.10 -5.05 -4.08
CA GLU A 34 11.82 -3.81 -4.35
C GLU A 34 10.99 -2.84 -5.17
N GLY A 35 11.18 -1.55 -4.90
CA GLY A 35 10.55 -0.45 -5.63
C GLY A 35 9.13 -0.15 -5.17
N GLU A 36 8.39 0.53 -6.03
CA GLU A 36 7.01 0.99 -5.78
C GLU A 36 5.99 -0.17 -5.75
N TYR A 37 6.40 -1.36 -6.18
CA TYR A 37 5.54 -2.52 -6.36
C TYR A 37 5.91 -3.68 -5.42
N ASP A 38 6.28 -3.35 -4.19
CA ASP A 38 6.74 -4.28 -3.16
C ASP A 38 5.61 -5.10 -2.51
N VAL A 39 4.73 -5.70 -3.32
CA VAL A 39 3.54 -6.43 -2.85
C VAL A 39 3.90 -7.59 -1.92
N SER A 40 5.02 -8.27 -2.16
CA SER A 40 5.49 -9.34 -1.28
C SER A 40 5.78 -8.81 0.13
N VAL A 41 6.38 -7.63 0.25
CA VAL A 41 6.65 -7.00 1.56
C VAL A 41 5.35 -6.65 2.26
N LYS A 42 4.35 -6.12 1.53
CA LYS A 42 3.03 -5.77 2.09
C LYS A 42 2.28 -6.98 2.60
N VAL A 43 2.22 -8.05 1.79
CA VAL A 43 1.51 -9.27 2.19
C VAL A 43 2.22 -9.96 3.35
N ASP A 44 3.54 -10.14 3.27
CA ASP A 44 4.34 -10.73 4.34
C ASP A 44 4.24 -9.90 5.63
N GLY A 45 4.35 -8.58 5.53
CA GLY A 45 4.21 -7.66 6.65
C GLY A 45 2.83 -7.74 7.32
N PHE A 46 1.76 -7.88 6.54
CA PHE A 46 0.42 -8.08 7.10
C PHE A 46 0.34 -9.35 7.95
N TYR A 47 0.90 -10.45 7.47
CA TYR A 47 0.92 -11.70 8.22
C TYR A 47 1.92 -11.69 9.39
N ALA A 48 2.89 -10.78 9.40
CA ALA A 48 3.81 -10.55 10.51
C ALA A 48 3.21 -9.68 11.64
N GLU A 49 2.12 -8.95 11.37
CA GLU A 49 1.40 -8.25 12.45
C GLU A 49 0.77 -9.25 13.42
N GLU A 50 0.75 -8.89 14.70
CA GLU A 50 0.07 -9.69 15.71
C GLU A 50 -1.43 -9.79 15.38
N PRO A 51 -2.06 -10.97 15.56
CA PRO A 51 -3.50 -11.10 15.36
C PRO A 51 -4.29 -10.12 16.23
N ASP A 52 -5.42 -9.65 15.72
CA ASP A 52 -6.39 -8.83 16.47
C ASP A 52 -5.83 -7.49 16.97
N THR A 53 -4.84 -6.93 16.26
CA THR A 53 -4.20 -5.65 16.66
C THR A 53 -4.54 -4.47 15.77
N LEU A 54 -5.14 -4.71 14.59
CA LEU A 54 -5.51 -3.68 13.64
C LEU A 54 -6.98 -3.29 13.76
N ASP A 55 -7.26 -2.00 13.93
CA ASP A 55 -8.62 -1.46 13.96
C ASP A 55 -9.23 -1.37 12.56
N VAL A 56 -8.40 -0.99 11.58
CA VAL A 56 -8.80 -0.73 10.21
C VAL A 56 -7.89 -1.47 9.24
N VAL A 57 -8.46 -2.13 8.24
CA VAL A 57 -7.69 -2.66 7.13
C VAL A 57 -8.18 -2.01 5.85
N PHE A 58 -7.24 -1.37 5.15
CA PHE A 58 -7.44 -0.81 3.83
C PHE A 58 -7.20 -1.89 2.79
N VAL A 59 -8.11 -2.01 1.83
CA VAL A 59 -8.02 -2.99 0.74
C VAL A 59 -8.27 -2.29 -0.58
N GLY A 60 -7.48 -2.61 -1.60
CA GLY A 60 -7.63 -1.99 -2.91
C GLY A 60 -6.39 -2.11 -3.78
N SER A 61 -6.31 -1.23 -4.75
CA SER A 61 -5.21 -1.17 -5.71
C SER A 61 -4.03 -0.31 -5.23
N SER A 62 -3.10 -0.02 -6.14
CA SER A 62 -2.01 0.93 -5.92
C SER A 62 -2.49 2.33 -5.50
N GLN A 63 -3.68 2.73 -5.86
CA GLN A 63 -4.27 3.98 -5.38
C GLN A 63 -4.40 3.98 -3.86
N MET A 64 -4.86 2.88 -3.25
CA MET A 64 -5.02 2.79 -1.82
C MET A 64 -3.67 2.82 -1.10
N TYR A 65 -2.73 1.93 -1.48
CA TYR A 65 -1.47 1.85 -0.76
C TYR A 65 -0.51 3.04 -1.01
N ALA A 66 -0.75 3.84 -2.05
CA ALA A 66 0.00 5.07 -2.32
C ALA A 66 -0.59 6.28 -1.60
N ASP A 67 -1.91 6.28 -1.39
CA ASP A 67 -2.64 7.45 -0.92
C ASP A 67 -2.96 7.40 0.58
N MET A 68 -2.87 6.21 1.21
CA MET A 68 -3.23 6.02 2.62
C MET A 68 -2.01 5.65 3.46
N ALA A 69 -1.65 6.50 4.41
CA ALA A 69 -0.48 6.28 5.27
C ALA A 69 -0.91 5.88 6.70
N PRO A 70 -0.82 4.59 7.08
CA PRO A 70 -1.21 4.11 8.41
C PRO A 70 -0.48 4.80 9.56
N ALA A 71 0.78 5.20 9.35
CA ALA A 71 1.55 5.95 10.34
C ALA A 71 0.87 7.29 10.73
N VAL A 72 0.23 7.96 9.76
CA VAL A 72 -0.51 9.22 9.99
C VAL A 72 -1.78 8.97 10.81
N LEU A 73 -2.51 7.87 10.53
CA LEU A 73 -3.70 7.51 11.29
C LEU A 73 -3.36 7.22 12.75
N PHE A 74 -2.26 6.50 12.98
CA PHE A 74 -1.81 6.23 14.35
C PHE A 74 -1.34 7.50 15.06
N ASP A 75 -0.51 8.34 14.41
CA ASP A 75 0.01 9.57 15.00
C ASP A 75 -1.11 10.55 15.40
N ARG A 76 -2.06 10.78 14.49
CA ARG A 76 -3.11 11.79 14.68
C ARG A 76 -4.30 11.30 15.50
N PHE A 77 -4.68 10.04 15.35
CA PHE A 77 -5.96 9.52 15.87
C PHE A 77 -5.79 8.31 16.80
N GLY A 78 -4.59 7.74 16.93
CA GLY A 78 -4.34 6.52 17.70
C GLY A 78 -4.94 5.26 17.08
N ILE A 79 -5.33 5.31 15.80
CA ILE A 79 -5.93 4.20 15.04
C ILE A 79 -4.83 3.33 14.44
N THR A 80 -4.84 2.03 14.73
CA THR A 80 -3.97 1.06 14.09
C THR A 80 -4.59 0.59 12.77
N SER A 81 -3.81 0.65 11.68
CA SER A 81 -4.32 0.27 10.36
C SER A 81 -3.24 -0.39 9.49
N TYR A 82 -3.64 -0.98 8.37
CA TYR A 82 -2.73 -1.62 7.43
C TYR A 82 -3.29 -1.55 6.01
N ASP A 83 -2.41 -1.28 5.03
CA ASP A 83 -2.76 -1.29 3.61
C ASP A 83 -2.51 -2.69 3.05
N PHE A 84 -3.51 -3.55 3.18
CA PHE A 84 -3.49 -4.90 2.63
C PHE A 84 -3.97 -4.89 1.19
N CYS A 85 -3.11 -4.40 0.31
CA CYS A 85 -3.37 -4.04 -1.07
C CYS A 85 -2.36 -4.67 -2.03
N ALA A 86 -2.70 -4.71 -3.32
CA ALA A 86 -1.80 -5.12 -4.38
C ALA A 86 -2.01 -4.28 -5.65
N ASN A 87 -1.06 -4.35 -6.58
CA ASN A 87 -1.13 -3.60 -7.83
C ASN A 87 -2.37 -3.96 -8.64
N GLU A 88 -3.07 -2.91 -9.13
CA GLU A 88 -4.24 -3.08 -10.00
C GLU A 88 -5.23 -4.15 -9.47
N GLN A 89 -5.33 -4.26 -8.14
CA GLN A 89 -6.09 -5.31 -7.46
C GLN A 89 -7.57 -5.27 -7.85
N PRO A 90 -8.09 -6.28 -8.57
CA PRO A 90 -9.49 -6.31 -8.95
C PRO A 90 -10.39 -6.68 -7.76
N LEU A 91 -11.67 -6.32 -7.83
CA LEU A 91 -12.62 -6.56 -6.74
C LEU A 91 -12.76 -8.04 -6.34
N TRP A 92 -12.60 -8.97 -7.28
CA TRP A 92 -12.65 -10.39 -6.96
C TRP A 92 -11.45 -10.84 -6.10
N VAL A 93 -10.27 -10.23 -6.29
CA VAL A 93 -9.12 -10.43 -5.39
C VAL A 93 -9.37 -9.75 -4.05
N SER A 94 -9.86 -8.49 -4.08
CA SER A 94 -10.18 -7.73 -2.86
C SER A 94 -11.12 -8.51 -1.93
N TYR A 95 -12.09 -9.25 -2.48
CA TYR A 95 -12.95 -10.14 -1.71
C TYR A 95 -12.16 -11.16 -0.87
N TYR A 96 -11.13 -11.80 -1.46
CA TYR A 96 -10.32 -12.79 -0.76
C TYR A 96 -9.31 -12.17 0.20
N TYR A 97 -8.79 -10.97 -0.11
CA TYR A 97 -7.98 -10.19 0.82
C TYR A 97 -8.80 -9.79 2.05
N ILE A 98 -10.02 -9.33 1.88
CA ILE A 98 -10.94 -9.02 2.98
C ILE A 98 -11.21 -10.26 3.84
N LYS A 99 -11.42 -11.44 3.23
CA LYS A 99 -11.58 -12.70 4.00
C LYS A 99 -10.35 -13.04 4.83
N GLU A 100 -9.16 -12.88 4.29
CA GLU A 100 -7.92 -13.09 5.05
C GLU A 100 -7.76 -12.01 6.14
N ALA A 101 -8.09 -10.75 5.85
CA ALA A 101 -8.03 -9.66 6.81
C ALA A 101 -8.99 -9.90 8.00
N ILE A 102 -10.22 -10.26 7.73
CA ILE A 102 -11.21 -10.59 8.78
C ILE A 102 -10.71 -11.76 9.61
N LYS A 103 -10.30 -12.85 8.98
CA LYS A 103 -9.82 -14.06 9.66
C LYS A 103 -8.60 -13.80 10.55
N ARG A 104 -7.70 -12.90 10.18
CA ARG A 104 -6.44 -12.65 10.88
C ARG A 104 -6.54 -11.57 11.93
N GLN A 105 -7.28 -10.51 11.64
CA GLN A 105 -7.27 -9.27 12.41
C GLN A 105 -8.61 -8.91 13.05
N HIS A 106 -9.72 -9.52 12.62
CA HIS A 106 -11.07 -9.14 13.06
C HIS A 106 -11.23 -7.60 13.15
N PRO A 107 -10.86 -6.85 12.09
CA PRO A 107 -10.82 -5.39 12.16
C PRO A 107 -12.21 -4.83 12.39
N LYS A 108 -12.29 -3.70 13.04
CA LYS A 108 -13.56 -2.98 13.23
C LYS A 108 -14.13 -2.49 11.91
N VAL A 109 -13.24 -2.01 11.02
CA VAL A 109 -13.60 -1.42 9.74
C VAL A 109 -12.72 -1.97 8.62
N ILE A 110 -13.35 -2.37 7.52
CA ILE A 110 -12.69 -2.54 6.22
C ILE A 110 -12.98 -1.28 5.40
N VAL A 111 -11.94 -0.68 4.85
CA VAL A 111 -12.04 0.41 3.88
C VAL A 111 -11.63 -0.11 2.51
N LEU A 112 -12.57 -0.18 1.58
CA LEU A 112 -12.33 -0.70 0.23
C LEU A 112 -12.24 0.45 -0.78
N ASP A 113 -11.09 0.59 -1.45
CA ASP A 113 -10.98 1.46 -2.62
C ASP A 113 -11.70 0.86 -3.82
N VAL A 114 -12.54 1.67 -4.46
CA VAL A 114 -13.34 1.26 -5.62
C VAL A 114 -12.72 1.68 -6.96
N PHE A 115 -11.44 2.02 -6.99
CA PHE A 115 -10.77 2.44 -8.22
C PHE A 115 -10.95 1.45 -9.36
N THR A 116 -10.85 0.16 -9.08
CA THR A 116 -10.86 -0.91 -10.09
C THR A 116 -12.24 -1.33 -10.56
N VAL A 117 -13.32 -0.64 -10.18
CA VAL A 117 -14.68 -0.93 -10.67
C VAL A 117 -14.85 -0.75 -12.18
N TYR A 118 -13.91 -0.07 -12.85
CA TYR A 118 -13.95 0.15 -14.30
C TYR A 118 -13.51 -1.07 -15.13
N GLY A 119 -12.82 -2.03 -14.51
CA GLY A 119 -12.21 -3.17 -15.19
C GLY A 119 -12.95 -4.47 -14.89
N ASP A 120 -13.59 -5.04 -15.91
CA ASP A 120 -14.11 -6.42 -15.84
C ASP A 120 -13.01 -7.46 -16.09
N ASP A 121 -11.99 -7.09 -16.85
CA ASP A 121 -11.11 -7.99 -17.58
C ASP A 121 -9.65 -7.86 -17.13
N TYR A 122 -9.39 -7.86 -15.81
CA TYR A 122 -8.03 -8.06 -15.35
C TYR A 122 -7.64 -9.54 -15.51
N GLU A 123 -7.53 -9.95 -16.79
CA GLU A 123 -7.08 -11.29 -17.21
C GLU A 123 -5.59 -11.32 -17.53
N GLN A 124 -4.84 -10.26 -17.25
CA GLN A 124 -3.39 -10.28 -17.43
C GLN A 124 -2.76 -11.21 -16.39
N GLU A 125 -2.19 -12.32 -16.87
CA GLU A 125 -1.59 -13.37 -16.04
C GLU A 125 -0.58 -12.79 -15.04
N GLY A 126 0.26 -11.83 -15.47
CA GLY A 126 1.24 -11.17 -14.60
C GLY A 126 0.62 -10.46 -13.42
N VAL A 127 -0.45 -9.67 -13.64
CA VAL A 127 -1.17 -8.96 -12.59
C VAL A 127 -1.83 -9.93 -11.61
N MET A 128 -2.44 -11.00 -12.12
CA MET A 128 -3.03 -12.02 -11.26
C MET A 128 -1.98 -12.71 -10.37
N HIS A 129 -0.76 -12.98 -10.89
CA HIS A 129 0.34 -13.52 -10.09
C HIS A 129 0.80 -12.55 -9.01
N ILE A 130 1.01 -11.26 -9.34
CA ILE A 130 1.35 -10.22 -8.35
C ILE A 130 0.32 -10.19 -7.22
N ASN A 131 -0.95 -10.37 -7.54
CA ASN A 131 -2.04 -10.30 -6.57
C ASN A 131 -2.22 -11.58 -5.73
N LEU A 132 -1.85 -12.74 -6.23
CA LEU A 132 -2.20 -14.02 -5.59
C LEU A 132 -0.99 -14.79 -5.05
N ASP A 133 0.19 -14.62 -5.63
CA ASP A 133 1.31 -15.50 -5.33
C ASP A 133 1.76 -15.41 -3.87
N ASP A 134 1.76 -14.21 -3.30
CA ASP A 134 2.20 -13.95 -1.92
C ASP A 134 1.16 -14.36 -0.86
N LEU A 135 -0.11 -14.50 -1.24
CA LEU A 135 -1.09 -15.05 -0.29
C LEU A 135 -0.68 -16.46 0.14
N PRO A 136 -0.70 -16.77 1.45
CA PRO A 136 -0.43 -18.11 1.94
C PRO A 136 -1.34 -19.15 1.28
N MET A 137 -0.81 -20.34 1.01
CA MET A 137 -1.60 -21.43 0.47
C MET A 137 -2.70 -21.83 1.46
N SER A 138 -3.90 -21.36 1.20
CA SER A 138 -5.08 -21.49 2.04
C SER A 138 -6.29 -21.91 1.21
N PHE A 139 -7.38 -22.29 1.88
CA PHE A 139 -8.65 -22.54 1.19
C PHE A 139 -9.14 -21.28 0.45
N ASN A 140 -8.93 -20.09 1.00
CA ASN A 140 -9.28 -18.84 0.35
C ASN A 140 -8.47 -18.63 -0.94
N LYS A 141 -7.15 -18.87 -0.93
CA LYS A 141 -6.32 -18.79 -2.15
C LYS A 141 -6.78 -19.78 -3.22
N LEU A 142 -7.10 -21.02 -2.82
CA LEU A 142 -7.62 -22.03 -3.77
C LEU A 142 -8.95 -21.59 -4.38
N CYS A 143 -9.84 -20.98 -3.59
CA CYS A 143 -11.09 -20.42 -4.08
C CYS A 143 -10.84 -19.22 -4.99
N ALA A 144 -9.92 -18.30 -4.64
CA ALA A 144 -9.55 -17.17 -5.47
C ALA A 144 -9.08 -17.60 -6.86
N ILE A 145 -8.17 -18.60 -6.92
CA ILE A 145 -7.69 -19.19 -8.18
C ILE A 145 -8.87 -19.79 -8.98
N ARG A 146 -9.75 -20.54 -8.31
CA ARG A 146 -10.90 -21.17 -8.97
C ARG A 146 -11.86 -20.14 -9.55
N ASP A 147 -12.16 -19.05 -8.82
CA ASP A 147 -13.25 -18.14 -9.12
C ASP A 147 -12.80 -17.00 -10.05
N GLY A 148 -11.52 -16.59 -9.99
CA GLY A 148 -11.01 -15.46 -10.74
C GLY A 148 -10.06 -15.80 -11.87
N VAL A 149 -9.24 -16.85 -11.74
CA VAL A 149 -8.22 -17.18 -12.75
C VAL A 149 -8.81 -18.00 -13.89
N PRO A 150 -8.54 -17.67 -15.17
CA PRO A 150 -8.90 -18.48 -16.32
C PRO A 150 -8.42 -19.94 -16.20
N LYS A 151 -9.25 -20.88 -16.66
CA LYS A 151 -9.01 -22.33 -16.42
C LYS A 151 -7.67 -22.84 -16.93
N ASP A 152 -7.23 -22.34 -18.07
CA ASP A 152 -5.98 -22.69 -18.74
C ASP A 152 -4.73 -22.13 -18.04
N LEU A 153 -4.88 -21.10 -17.21
CA LEU A 153 -3.78 -20.50 -16.45
C LEU A 153 -3.66 -21.03 -15.01
N ARG A 154 -4.70 -21.68 -14.46
CA ARG A 154 -4.75 -22.09 -13.04
C ARG A 154 -3.59 -22.98 -12.61
N TYR A 155 -3.02 -23.77 -13.53
CA TYR A 155 -1.94 -24.67 -13.20
C TYR A 155 -0.69 -23.93 -12.69
N SER A 156 -0.38 -22.74 -13.22
CA SER A 156 0.76 -21.93 -12.77
C SER A 156 0.59 -21.35 -11.37
N PHE A 157 -0.65 -21.14 -10.94
CA PHE A 157 -0.98 -20.70 -9.59
C PHE A 157 -1.00 -21.82 -8.55
N TYR A 158 -1.44 -23.03 -8.96
CA TYR A 158 -1.37 -24.22 -8.07
C TYR A 158 0.05 -24.77 -7.96
N PHE A 159 0.83 -24.60 -9.01
CA PHE A 159 2.20 -25.09 -9.12
C PHE A 159 3.13 -23.98 -9.62
N PRO A 160 3.55 -23.06 -8.74
CA PRO A 160 4.41 -21.93 -9.11
C PRO A 160 5.66 -22.34 -9.90
N ILE A 161 6.20 -23.53 -9.68
CA ILE A 161 7.32 -24.07 -10.46
C ILE A 161 7.05 -24.11 -11.98
N ALA A 162 5.80 -24.23 -12.40
CA ALA A 162 5.44 -24.22 -13.82
C ALA A 162 5.74 -22.89 -14.50
N LYS A 163 5.62 -21.78 -13.75
CA LYS A 163 5.92 -20.42 -14.22
C LYS A 163 7.37 -20.01 -13.89
N TYR A 164 7.80 -20.29 -12.68
CA TYR A 164 9.03 -19.75 -12.10
C TYR A 164 10.22 -20.69 -12.11
N HIS A 165 10.18 -21.78 -12.91
CA HIS A 165 11.25 -22.79 -12.96
C HIS A 165 12.62 -22.20 -13.35
N ASN A 166 12.68 -21.06 -14.05
CA ASN A 166 13.92 -20.42 -14.47
C ASN A 166 14.54 -19.49 -13.41
N THR A 167 13.79 -19.13 -12.35
CA THR A 167 14.27 -18.19 -11.32
C THR A 167 15.35 -18.76 -10.42
N TRP A 168 15.67 -20.06 -10.55
CA TRP A 168 16.77 -20.68 -9.82
C TRP A 168 18.12 -20.00 -10.05
N THR A 169 18.31 -19.30 -11.19
CA THR A 169 19.51 -18.54 -11.51
C THR A 169 19.63 -17.22 -10.76
N ASP A 170 18.51 -16.72 -10.24
CA ASP A 170 18.36 -15.41 -9.60
C ASP A 170 18.02 -15.55 -8.11
N LEU A 171 18.27 -16.73 -7.54
CA LEU A 171 18.10 -16.94 -6.10
C LEU A 171 19.23 -16.26 -5.34
N TYR A 172 18.86 -15.32 -4.51
CA TYR A 172 19.75 -14.65 -3.59
C TYR A 172 19.22 -14.76 -2.15
N GLU A 173 20.08 -14.51 -1.19
CA GLU A 173 19.82 -14.79 0.22
C GLU A 173 18.48 -14.19 0.71
N ASN A 174 18.19 -12.93 0.34
CA ASN A 174 16.96 -12.25 0.76
C ASN A 174 15.70 -12.93 0.19
N LYS A 175 15.68 -13.34 -1.08
CA LYS A 175 14.56 -14.09 -1.67
C LYS A 175 14.28 -15.41 -0.95
N VAL A 176 15.34 -16.12 -0.58
CA VAL A 176 15.22 -17.36 0.17
C VAL A 176 14.68 -17.09 1.57
N ALA A 177 15.19 -16.05 2.25
CA ALA A 177 14.71 -15.66 3.58
C ALA A 177 13.21 -15.35 3.59
N MET A 178 12.70 -14.57 2.64
CA MET A 178 11.28 -14.23 2.49
C MET A 178 10.36 -15.45 2.29
N SER A 179 10.91 -16.60 1.88
CA SER A 179 10.13 -17.84 1.79
C SER A 179 9.84 -18.50 3.14
N PHE A 180 10.52 -18.07 4.21
CA PHE A 180 10.46 -18.71 5.53
C PHE A 180 10.17 -17.74 6.67
N TYR A 181 10.41 -16.44 6.48
CA TYR A 181 10.24 -15.42 7.51
C TYR A 181 9.34 -14.32 6.99
N HIS A 182 8.33 -13.99 7.77
CA HIS A 182 7.51 -12.81 7.58
C HIS A 182 8.04 -11.70 8.49
N GLU A 183 8.53 -10.63 7.89
CA GLU A 183 9.00 -9.46 8.62
C GLU A 183 7.91 -8.39 8.64
N LYS A 184 7.83 -7.66 9.76
CA LYS A 184 6.90 -6.53 9.85
C LYS A 184 7.31 -5.45 8.86
N ASP A 185 6.35 -5.00 8.06
CA ASP A 185 6.55 -3.85 7.21
C ASP A 185 6.48 -2.56 8.05
N PRO A 186 7.57 -1.78 8.14
CA PRO A 186 7.56 -0.54 8.91
C PRO A 186 6.64 0.53 8.30
N ASN A 187 6.33 0.46 7.01
CA ASN A 187 5.35 1.33 6.35
C ASN A 187 3.89 0.84 6.50
N LYS A 188 3.66 -0.35 7.09
CA LYS A 188 2.32 -0.92 7.28
C LYS A 188 1.53 -1.08 5.98
N GLY A 189 2.19 -1.50 4.91
CA GLY A 189 1.61 -1.67 3.57
C GLY A 189 1.61 -0.40 2.71
N TYR A 190 1.94 0.76 3.27
CA TYR A 190 2.01 2.02 2.53
C TYR A 190 3.26 2.08 1.64
N SER A 191 3.12 2.52 0.39
CA SER A 191 4.25 2.81 -0.51
C SER A 191 4.37 4.32 -0.72
N PRO A 192 5.39 4.97 -0.14
CA PRO A 192 5.59 6.41 -0.28
C PRO A 192 6.06 6.76 -1.68
N PHE A 193 5.32 7.62 -2.35
CA PHE A 193 5.75 8.24 -3.60
C PHE A 193 6.45 9.56 -3.29
N ILE A 194 7.75 9.61 -3.62
CA ILE A 194 8.62 10.75 -3.33
C ILE A 194 9.01 11.42 -4.63
N PHE A 195 8.21 12.39 -5.04
CA PHE A 195 8.46 13.21 -6.23
C PHE A 195 7.94 14.63 -6.01
N ALA A 196 8.59 15.61 -6.63
CA ALA A 196 8.06 16.95 -6.75
C ALA A 196 6.89 16.90 -7.74
N GLY A 197 5.70 17.20 -7.29
CA GLY A 197 4.50 17.06 -8.11
C GLY A 197 3.73 18.36 -8.18
N ASP A 198 3.48 18.81 -9.41
CA ASP A 198 2.44 19.78 -9.70
C ASP A 198 1.14 19.03 -9.93
N TYR A 199 0.10 19.43 -9.24
CA TYR A 199 -1.25 18.93 -9.48
C TYR A 199 -1.85 19.73 -10.62
N GLU A 200 -2.54 19.05 -11.56
CA GLU A 200 -3.28 19.74 -12.60
C GLU A 200 -4.35 20.62 -11.94
N GLU A 201 -4.16 21.94 -12.02
CA GLU A 201 -5.10 22.90 -11.49
C GLU A 201 -6.42 22.78 -12.24
N GLY A 202 -7.50 22.49 -11.53
CA GLY A 202 -8.84 22.34 -12.10
C GLY A 202 -9.34 20.90 -12.24
N ALA A 203 -8.48 19.86 -12.13
CA ALA A 203 -8.93 18.48 -12.23
C ALA A 203 -10.04 18.15 -11.22
N LYS A 204 -9.96 18.66 -10.02
CA LYS A 204 -10.99 18.52 -8.98
C LYS A 204 -12.32 19.15 -9.41
N GLN A 205 -12.30 20.32 -10.05
CA GLN A 205 -13.52 21.00 -10.49
C GLN A 205 -14.27 20.13 -11.51
N GLU A 206 -13.58 19.56 -12.49
CA GLU A 206 -14.18 18.66 -13.48
C GLU A 206 -14.79 17.43 -12.82
N VAL A 207 -14.11 16.83 -11.85
CA VAL A 207 -14.61 15.68 -11.07
C VAL A 207 -15.87 16.04 -10.29
N VAL A 208 -15.89 17.20 -9.62
CA VAL A 208 -17.03 17.67 -8.82
C VAL A 208 -18.25 17.98 -9.71
N GLU A 209 -18.04 18.57 -10.86
CA GLU A 209 -19.10 18.88 -11.83
C GLU A 209 -19.69 17.65 -12.52
N GLN A 210 -18.96 16.52 -12.52
CA GLN A 210 -19.41 15.27 -13.13
C GLN A 210 -20.51 14.61 -12.31
N THR A 211 -21.76 14.75 -12.76
CA THR A 211 -22.96 14.16 -12.11
C THR A 211 -23.57 13.00 -12.86
N GLU A 212 -23.14 12.76 -14.10
CA GLU A 212 -23.64 11.63 -14.89
C GLU A 212 -23.26 10.29 -14.24
N LYS A 213 -24.03 9.27 -14.58
CA LYS A 213 -23.82 7.89 -14.13
C LYS A 213 -23.56 6.99 -15.34
N GLU A 214 -22.69 6.03 -15.14
CA GLU A 214 -22.43 4.96 -16.09
C GLU A 214 -22.69 3.62 -15.41
N PRO A 215 -23.36 2.66 -16.07
CA PRO A 215 -23.61 1.35 -15.49
C PRO A 215 -22.30 0.68 -15.07
N LEU A 216 -22.28 0.13 -13.86
CA LEU A 216 -21.14 -0.68 -13.43
C LEU A 216 -21.04 -1.93 -14.30
N PRO A 217 -19.83 -2.34 -14.70
CA PRO A 217 -19.59 -3.64 -15.31
C PRO A 217 -20.19 -4.75 -14.46
N ASP A 218 -20.81 -5.74 -15.10
CA ASP A 218 -21.58 -6.79 -14.40
C ASP A 218 -20.72 -7.55 -13.38
N ARG A 219 -19.49 -7.89 -13.75
CA ARG A 219 -18.56 -8.61 -12.88
C ARG A 219 -18.12 -7.75 -11.68
N ALA A 220 -17.82 -6.48 -11.90
CA ALA A 220 -17.45 -5.54 -10.84
C ALA A 220 -18.61 -5.37 -9.84
N LYS A 221 -19.82 -5.20 -10.36
CA LYS A 221 -21.04 -5.11 -9.54
C LYS A 221 -21.29 -6.39 -8.73
N GLU A 222 -21.14 -7.56 -9.35
CA GLU A 222 -21.30 -8.86 -8.69
C GLU A 222 -20.33 -8.99 -7.50
N TRP A 223 -19.03 -8.71 -7.71
CA TRP A 223 -18.04 -8.85 -6.67
C TRP A 223 -18.18 -7.78 -5.57
N LEU A 224 -18.57 -6.56 -5.93
CA LEU A 224 -18.85 -5.52 -4.94
C LEU A 224 -20.01 -5.92 -4.03
N LEU A 225 -21.08 -6.49 -4.59
CA LEU A 225 -22.20 -7.03 -3.79
C LEU A 225 -21.77 -8.19 -2.89
N LYS A 226 -20.94 -9.12 -3.38
CA LYS A 226 -20.36 -10.19 -2.55
C LYS A 226 -19.50 -9.68 -1.40
N ILE A 227 -18.73 -8.60 -1.62
CA ILE A 227 -17.93 -7.96 -0.56
C ILE A 227 -18.86 -7.35 0.49
N ILE A 228 -19.90 -6.65 0.06
CA ILE A 228 -20.90 -6.06 0.97
C ILE A 228 -21.57 -7.14 1.81
N GLU A 229 -21.99 -8.25 1.19
CA GLU A 229 -22.60 -9.39 1.89
C GLU A 229 -21.62 -10.03 2.88
N LEU A 230 -20.36 -10.28 2.45
CA LEU A 230 -19.31 -10.83 3.32
C LEU A 230 -19.11 -9.98 4.58
N CYS A 231 -18.93 -8.67 4.45
CA CYS A 231 -18.71 -7.80 5.60
C CYS A 231 -19.93 -7.76 6.52
N ARG A 232 -21.14 -7.84 5.96
CA ARG A 232 -22.38 -7.91 6.73
C ARG A 232 -22.50 -9.22 7.52
N ASP A 233 -22.21 -10.35 6.90
CA ASP A 233 -22.27 -11.68 7.52
C ASP A 233 -21.23 -11.83 8.64
N GLU A 234 -20.03 -11.28 8.43
CA GLU A 234 -18.95 -11.30 9.42
C GLU A 234 -19.05 -10.16 10.45
N GLN A 235 -20.09 -9.30 10.36
CA GLN A 235 -20.34 -8.18 11.27
C GLN A 235 -19.19 -7.17 11.34
N VAL A 236 -18.52 -6.95 10.22
CA VAL A 236 -17.46 -5.94 10.06
C VAL A 236 -18.01 -4.74 9.31
N GLU A 237 -17.73 -3.54 9.79
CA GLU A 237 -18.15 -2.31 9.11
C GLU A 237 -17.39 -2.15 7.79
N LEU A 238 -18.12 -1.81 6.72
CA LEU A 238 -17.54 -1.54 5.40
C LEU A 238 -17.71 -0.08 5.04
N VAL A 239 -16.60 0.54 4.64
CA VAL A 239 -16.57 1.86 3.98
C VAL A 239 -16.03 1.67 2.58
N LEU A 240 -16.82 2.03 1.58
CA LEU A 240 -16.32 2.18 0.22
C LEU A 240 -15.68 3.56 0.09
N THR A 241 -14.56 3.64 -0.61
CA THR A 241 -13.88 4.92 -0.82
C THR A 241 -13.31 5.03 -2.23
N LYS A 242 -13.07 6.25 -2.67
CA LYS A 242 -12.25 6.58 -3.83
C LYS A 242 -11.31 7.71 -3.45
N THR A 243 -10.01 7.42 -3.52
CA THR A 243 -8.96 8.41 -3.29
C THR A 243 -8.81 9.38 -4.49
N PRO A 244 -8.21 10.54 -4.34
CA PRO A 244 -8.13 11.53 -5.41
C PRO A 244 -7.31 11.02 -6.61
N ASN A 245 -7.81 11.18 -7.84
CA ASN A 245 -7.03 10.88 -9.05
C ASN A 245 -7.34 11.76 -10.28
N GLY A 246 -8.19 12.78 -10.13
CA GLY A 246 -8.46 13.76 -11.20
C GLY A 246 -9.17 13.26 -12.45
N ASN A 247 -9.60 11.99 -12.54
CA ASN A 247 -10.25 11.45 -13.74
C ASN A 247 -11.76 11.64 -13.71
N ALA A 248 -12.25 12.67 -14.40
CA ALA A 248 -13.67 13.02 -14.44
C ALA A 248 -14.53 11.97 -15.18
N ASP A 249 -14.00 11.32 -16.22
CA ASP A 249 -14.76 10.30 -16.98
C ASP A 249 -15.08 9.10 -16.10
N ARG A 250 -14.13 8.65 -15.29
CA ARG A 250 -14.34 7.54 -14.34
C ARG A 250 -15.26 7.92 -13.18
N GLN A 251 -15.42 9.21 -12.90
CA GLN A 251 -16.34 9.69 -11.86
C GLN A 251 -17.78 9.23 -12.10
N LYS A 252 -18.18 9.02 -13.37
CA LYS A 252 -19.51 8.45 -13.73
C LYS A 252 -19.74 7.08 -13.10
N LEU A 253 -18.71 6.22 -13.10
CA LEU A 253 -18.78 4.90 -12.43
C LEU A 253 -18.85 5.04 -10.91
N TYR A 254 -18.07 5.96 -10.33
CA TYR A 254 -18.11 6.20 -8.87
C TYR A 254 -19.43 6.79 -8.41
N ASN A 255 -20.12 7.57 -9.26
CA ASN A 255 -21.47 8.02 -9.02
C ASN A 255 -22.46 6.83 -8.97
N SER A 256 -22.25 5.80 -9.78
CA SER A 256 -23.05 4.56 -9.73
C SER A 256 -22.68 3.68 -8.53
N VAL A 257 -21.40 3.66 -8.11
CA VAL A 257 -21.02 3.02 -6.84
C VAL A 257 -21.72 3.69 -5.65
N LYS A 258 -21.76 5.03 -5.62
CA LYS A 258 -22.48 5.78 -4.59
C LYS A 258 -23.94 5.35 -4.49
N GLU A 259 -24.63 5.30 -5.62
CA GLU A 259 -26.04 4.86 -5.68
C GLU A 259 -26.21 3.41 -5.17
N LEU A 260 -25.31 2.49 -5.58
CA LEU A 260 -25.33 1.12 -5.10
C LEU A 260 -25.08 1.05 -3.58
N ALA A 261 -24.12 1.82 -3.08
CA ALA A 261 -23.82 1.89 -1.65
C ALA A 261 -25.04 2.38 -0.85
N GLU A 262 -25.71 3.43 -1.31
CA GLU A 262 -26.95 3.94 -0.72
C GLU A 262 -28.05 2.87 -0.70
N GLN A 263 -28.25 2.15 -1.81
CA GLN A 263 -29.22 1.06 -1.92
C GLN A 263 -28.91 -0.11 -0.97
N GLN A 264 -27.64 -0.36 -0.70
CA GLN A 264 -27.19 -1.43 0.17
C GLN A 264 -27.01 -1.00 1.64
N GLY A 265 -27.18 0.28 1.95
CA GLY A 265 -26.96 0.84 3.29
C GLY A 265 -25.49 0.83 3.72
N VAL A 266 -24.56 0.93 2.76
CA VAL A 266 -23.12 0.98 2.98
C VAL A 266 -22.61 2.41 2.82
N ARG A 267 -21.63 2.81 3.61
CA ARG A 267 -21.02 4.14 3.54
C ARG A 267 -20.12 4.25 2.30
N PHE A 268 -20.18 5.39 1.64
CA PHE A 268 -19.28 5.74 0.54
C PHE A 268 -18.65 7.11 0.79
N PHE A 269 -17.35 7.11 1.01
CA PHE A 269 -16.57 8.33 1.22
C PHE A 269 -15.73 8.63 -0.03
N ASN A 270 -16.23 9.50 -0.91
CA ASN A 270 -15.57 9.86 -2.16
C ASN A 270 -14.61 11.04 -1.93
N MET A 271 -13.32 10.77 -1.75
CA MET A 271 -12.28 11.80 -1.61
C MET A 271 -11.86 12.40 -2.95
N ASN A 272 -12.18 11.75 -4.08
CA ASN A 272 -11.95 12.26 -5.43
C ASN A 272 -12.66 13.61 -5.69
N THR A 273 -13.71 13.90 -4.95
CA THR A 273 -14.44 15.18 -5.03
C THR A 273 -13.93 16.24 -4.05
N ARG A 274 -12.91 15.94 -3.26
CA ARG A 274 -12.47 16.80 -2.16
C ARG A 274 -11.07 17.37 -2.34
N LEU A 275 -10.18 16.63 -2.99
CA LEU A 275 -8.80 17.02 -3.25
C LEU A 275 -8.49 16.83 -4.73
N ASP A 276 -7.63 17.69 -5.27
CA ASP A 276 -6.98 17.45 -6.55
C ASP A 276 -6.02 16.26 -6.40
N GLY A 277 -5.86 15.46 -7.46
CA GLY A 277 -4.99 14.31 -7.45
C GLY A 277 -4.57 13.90 -8.86
N GLN A 278 -3.42 13.24 -8.93
CA GLN A 278 -2.93 12.55 -10.12
C GLN A 278 -3.17 11.04 -10.00
N ALA A 279 -2.69 10.27 -10.97
CA ALA A 279 -2.77 8.81 -10.94
C ALA A 279 -2.22 8.22 -9.64
N HIS A 280 -1.12 8.78 -9.13
CA HIS A 280 -0.60 8.56 -7.78
C HIS A 280 -0.18 9.90 -7.19
N ILE A 281 -0.53 10.14 -5.94
CA ILE A 281 -0.17 11.35 -5.21
C ILE A 281 1.15 11.15 -4.46
N ASN A 282 1.87 12.24 -4.18
CA ASN A 282 3.08 12.15 -3.38
C ASN A 282 2.77 12.06 -1.87
N ILE A 283 3.77 11.74 -1.08
CA ILE A 283 3.65 11.53 0.37
C ILE A 283 3.05 12.75 1.10
N ILE A 284 3.27 13.98 0.62
CA ILE A 284 2.73 15.21 1.22
C ILE A 284 1.20 15.25 1.05
N GLN A 285 0.72 14.82 -0.11
CA GLN A 285 -0.72 14.74 -0.36
C GLN A 285 -1.34 13.50 0.31
N ALA A 286 -0.60 12.39 0.37
CA ALA A 286 -1.03 11.19 1.07
C ALA A 286 -1.25 11.46 2.58
N GLU A 287 -0.44 12.32 3.20
CA GLU A 287 -0.70 12.80 4.57
C GLU A 287 -2.07 13.47 4.68
N LYS A 288 -2.41 14.36 3.74
CA LYS A 288 -3.70 15.08 3.76
C LYS A 288 -4.88 14.11 3.56
N VAL A 289 -4.74 13.16 2.63
CA VAL A 289 -5.75 12.12 2.38
C VAL A 289 -5.94 11.25 3.63
N SER A 290 -4.84 10.85 4.27
CA SER A 290 -4.87 10.04 5.49
C SER A 290 -5.51 10.76 6.67
N VAL A 291 -5.21 12.06 6.85
CA VAL A 291 -5.88 12.87 7.88
C VAL A 291 -7.37 12.97 7.60
N MET A 292 -7.77 13.25 6.37
CA MET A 292 -9.18 13.34 5.98
C MET A 292 -9.94 12.01 6.20
N MET A 293 -9.30 10.87 5.90
CA MET A 293 -9.86 9.55 6.18
C MET A 293 -9.96 9.31 7.69
N GLY A 294 -8.94 9.66 8.47
CA GLY A 294 -8.94 9.52 9.92
C GLY A 294 -10.04 10.33 10.60
N GLU A 295 -10.24 11.60 10.18
CA GLU A 295 -11.35 12.44 10.64
C GLU A 295 -12.71 11.80 10.32
N TYR A 296 -12.89 11.32 9.07
CA TYR A 296 -14.11 10.63 8.68
C TYR A 296 -14.35 9.37 9.51
N LEU A 297 -13.34 8.55 9.72
CA LEU A 297 -13.45 7.32 10.52
C LEU A 297 -13.81 7.63 11.98
N CYS A 298 -13.19 8.65 12.60
CA CYS A 298 -13.51 9.07 13.97
C CYS A 298 -14.92 9.66 14.10
N ASP A 299 -15.44 10.32 13.05
CA ASP A 299 -16.83 10.81 13.02
C ASP A 299 -17.85 9.67 12.94
N GLN A 300 -17.52 8.62 12.20
CA GLN A 300 -18.45 7.50 11.97
C GLN A 300 -18.33 6.38 13.01
N PHE A 301 -17.15 6.20 13.63
CA PHE A 301 -16.86 5.07 14.50
C PHE A 301 -16.09 5.52 15.74
N SER A 302 -16.23 4.77 16.84
CA SER A 302 -15.43 4.98 18.06
C SER A 302 -14.22 4.06 18.04
N PHE A 303 -13.00 4.59 18.16
CA PHE A 303 -11.76 3.84 18.30
C PHE A 303 -11.14 4.09 19.68
N GLU A 304 -10.42 3.10 20.19
CA GLU A 304 -9.55 3.28 21.34
C GLU A 304 -8.28 3.98 20.90
N ASP A 305 -7.87 5.03 21.60
CA ASP A 305 -6.57 5.67 21.35
C ASP A 305 -5.44 4.79 21.90
N LYS A 306 -4.69 4.18 21.00
CA LYS A 306 -3.64 3.21 21.33
C LYS A 306 -2.25 3.84 21.54
N ARG A 307 -2.09 5.16 21.37
CA ARG A 307 -0.79 5.83 21.45
C ARG A 307 -0.09 5.69 22.81
N GLN A 308 -0.85 5.58 23.90
CA GLN A 308 -0.28 5.42 25.22
C GLN A 308 -0.09 3.93 25.64
N ASN A 309 -0.49 2.99 24.80
CA ASN A 309 -0.37 1.57 25.10
C ASN A 309 1.01 1.03 24.65
N PRO A 310 1.87 0.54 25.56
CA PRO A 310 3.21 0.06 25.23
C PRO A 310 3.24 -1.08 24.21
N ALA A 311 2.15 -1.84 24.06
CA ALA A 311 2.06 -2.92 23.07
C ALA A 311 2.18 -2.40 21.62
N TYR A 312 1.90 -1.12 21.39
CA TYR A 312 1.95 -0.45 20.11
C TYR A 312 3.17 0.47 19.95
N ALA A 313 4.18 0.36 20.81
CA ALA A 313 5.37 1.23 20.77
C ALA A 313 6.11 1.21 19.42
N SER A 314 6.10 0.07 18.70
CA SER A 314 6.72 -0.03 17.36
C SER A 314 6.09 0.87 16.29
N TRP A 315 4.90 1.40 16.53
CA TRP A 315 4.26 2.37 15.62
C TRP A 315 5.00 3.70 15.56
N TYR A 316 5.74 4.06 16.62
CA TYR A 316 6.58 5.28 16.60
C TYR A 316 7.76 5.17 15.64
N ASP A 317 8.24 3.94 15.36
CA ASP A 317 9.23 3.69 14.31
C ASP A 317 8.63 3.96 12.93
N SER A 318 7.38 3.56 12.72
CA SER A 318 6.63 3.83 11.48
C SER A 318 6.38 5.33 11.28
N ILE A 319 6.01 6.06 12.34
CA ILE A 319 5.87 7.53 12.29
C ILE A 319 7.21 8.19 11.95
N SER A 320 8.30 7.76 12.60
CA SER A 320 9.64 8.30 12.34
C SER A 320 10.08 8.05 10.91
N LEU A 321 9.79 6.86 10.36
CA LEU A 321 10.07 6.52 8.97
C LEU A 321 9.27 7.40 8.01
N PHE A 322 7.96 7.54 8.23
CA PHE A 322 7.10 8.40 7.42
C PHE A 322 7.60 9.84 7.39
N ASN A 323 7.96 10.41 8.55
CA ASN A 323 8.47 11.78 8.65
C ASN A 323 9.79 11.96 7.89
N ARG A 324 10.71 10.97 7.94
CA ARG A 324 11.94 11.01 7.14
C ARG A 324 11.67 10.95 5.63
N GLN A 325 10.75 10.09 5.20
CA GLN A 325 10.34 9.98 3.79
C GLN A 325 9.67 11.26 3.31
N LYS A 326 8.79 11.86 4.13
CA LYS A 326 8.13 13.14 3.85
C LYS A 326 9.15 14.26 3.72
N SER A 327 10.12 14.36 4.63
CA SER A 327 11.17 15.38 4.55
C SER A 327 11.98 15.29 3.26
N LYS A 328 12.25 14.08 2.74
CA LYS A 328 12.87 13.93 1.41
C LYS A 328 11.99 14.52 0.30
N CYS A 329 10.68 14.30 0.36
CA CYS A 329 9.76 14.86 -0.63
C CYS A 329 9.69 16.39 -0.53
N GLU A 330 9.64 16.94 0.67
CA GLU A 330 9.68 18.39 0.92
C GLU A 330 10.96 19.00 0.33
N ILE A 331 12.12 18.38 0.55
CA ILE A 331 13.41 18.84 0.03
C ILE A 331 13.42 18.91 -1.51
N ILE A 332 12.94 17.87 -2.19
CA ILE A 332 12.94 17.86 -3.67
C ILE A 332 11.81 18.71 -4.27
N SER A 333 10.85 19.14 -3.48
CA SER A 333 9.73 20.01 -3.87
C SER A 333 9.95 21.49 -3.56
N ALA A 334 11.08 21.82 -2.90
CA ALA A 334 11.39 23.21 -2.57
C ALA A 334 11.81 23.98 -3.84
N ASP A 335 11.12 25.09 -4.11
CA ASP A 335 11.31 25.90 -5.31
C ASP A 335 12.31 27.05 -5.09
N SER A 336 12.68 27.32 -3.84
CA SER A 336 13.57 28.42 -3.50
C SER A 336 14.65 27.98 -2.51
N TYR A 337 15.73 28.77 -2.49
CA TYR A 337 16.84 28.60 -1.56
C TYR A 337 16.38 28.79 -0.11
N GLU A 338 15.47 29.73 0.13
CA GLU A 338 14.89 30.04 1.42
C GLU A 338 14.03 28.90 1.97
N GLU A 339 13.40 28.13 1.10
CA GLU A 339 12.64 26.93 1.48
C GLU A 339 13.54 25.72 1.69
N TYR A 340 14.51 25.55 0.81
CA TYR A 340 15.38 24.37 0.76
C TYR A 340 16.33 24.24 1.97
N LEU A 341 17.02 25.34 2.34
CA LEU A 341 18.04 25.28 3.39
C LEU A 341 17.51 24.92 4.77
N PRO A 342 16.36 25.49 5.25
CA PRO A 342 15.80 25.10 6.53
C PRO A 342 15.39 23.62 6.61
N LEU A 343 15.03 23.02 5.46
CA LEU A 343 14.69 21.59 5.41
C LEU A 343 15.94 20.73 5.62
N LEU A 344 17.07 21.12 5.07
CA LEU A 344 18.36 20.45 5.29
C LEU A 344 18.90 20.59 6.71
N ALA A 345 18.54 21.67 7.42
CA ALA A 345 18.97 21.92 8.78
C ALA A 345 18.18 21.15 9.86
N ARG A 346 17.14 20.39 9.46
CA ARG A 346 16.34 19.55 10.39
C ARG A 346 17.18 18.41 10.96
N GLU A 347 16.87 18.00 12.18
CA GLU A 347 17.49 16.83 12.80
C GLU A 347 17.35 15.57 11.95
N GLY A 348 18.41 14.77 11.89
CA GLY A 348 18.47 13.49 11.17
C GLY A 348 19.13 13.54 9.79
N TYR A 349 19.71 14.66 9.39
CA TYR A 349 20.53 14.79 8.20
C TYR A 349 21.97 15.18 8.56
N ASP A 350 22.94 14.47 7.95
CA ASP A 350 24.31 14.92 7.84
C ASP A 350 24.43 15.66 6.49
N VAL A 351 24.65 16.96 6.54
CA VAL A 351 24.66 17.82 5.34
C VAL A 351 26.09 18.11 4.95
N PHE A 352 26.49 17.65 3.76
CA PHE A 352 27.78 17.97 3.15
C PHE A 352 27.58 18.98 2.01
N ILE A 353 28.11 20.18 2.17
CA ILE A 353 27.95 21.26 1.20
C ILE A 353 29.30 21.52 0.52
N THR A 354 29.32 21.39 -0.80
CA THR A 354 30.48 21.75 -1.59
C THR A 354 30.13 22.95 -2.46
N TYR A 355 30.78 24.05 -2.24
CA TYR A 355 30.68 25.23 -3.09
C TYR A 355 31.77 25.19 -4.17
N LYS A 356 31.36 25.25 -5.45
CA LYS A 356 32.24 25.40 -6.61
C LYS A 356 31.84 26.67 -7.37
N ASN A 357 32.72 27.60 -7.46
CA ASN A 357 32.52 28.78 -8.29
C ASN A 357 32.86 28.42 -9.76
N GLU A 358 31.94 27.76 -10.43
CA GLU A 358 32.05 27.40 -11.87
C GLU A 358 31.22 28.33 -12.78
N THR A 359 30.46 29.26 -12.18
CA THR A 359 29.64 30.24 -12.90
C THR A 359 30.01 31.66 -12.45
N ASP A 360 29.78 32.64 -13.34
CA ASP A 360 29.98 34.07 -13.02
C ASP A 360 28.99 34.65 -12.00
N GLN A 361 28.19 33.80 -11.36
CA GLN A 361 27.26 34.16 -10.30
C GLN A 361 27.91 33.92 -8.93
N GLU A 362 28.26 34.98 -8.26
CA GLU A 362 28.69 34.97 -6.85
C GLU A 362 27.44 34.95 -5.95
N LEU A 363 27.51 34.22 -4.82
CA LEU A 363 26.50 34.30 -3.78
C LEU A 363 26.40 35.73 -3.25
N THR A 364 25.19 36.21 -3.11
CA THR A 364 24.94 37.53 -2.50
C THR A 364 25.26 37.52 -1.00
N LYS A 365 25.47 38.67 -0.42
CA LYS A 365 25.69 38.78 1.03
C LYS A 365 24.47 38.30 1.84
N GLU A 366 23.29 38.51 1.31
CA GLU A 366 22.02 38.05 1.87
C GLU A 366 21.93 36.53 1.89
N GLU A 367 22.28 35.86 0.80
CA GLU A 367 22.31 34.39 0.71
C GLU A 367 23.35 33.78 1.65
N ILE A 368 24.54 34.38 1.74
CA ILE A 368 25.59 33.96 2.69
C ILE A 368 25.11 34.13 4.15
N ALA A 369 24.49 35.28 4.45
CA ALA A 369 23.98 35.54 5.79
C ALA A 369 22.85 34.56 6.18
N PHE A 370 21.94 34.27 5.26
CA PHE A 370 20.86 33.30 5.45
C PHE A 370 21.41 31.89 5.66
N PHE A 371 22.37 31.46 4.84
CA PHE A 371 23.08 30.20 5.01
C PHE A 371 23.72 30.07 6.39
N ASN A 372 24.51 31.08 6.78
CA ASN A 372 25.20 31.08 8.07
C ASN A 372 24.22 31.05 9.26
N GLN A 373 23.11 31.76 9.15
CA GLN A 373 22.06 31.74 10.16
C GLN A 373 21.39 30.35 10.25
N THR A 374 21.11 29.74 9.11
CA THR A 374 20.40 28.45 9.05
C THR A 374 21.22 27.31 9.64
N PHE A 375 22.53 27.27 9.33
CA PHE A 375 23.41 26.18 9.76
C PHE A 375 24.30 26.54 10.96
N GLY A 376 24.19 27.74 11.51
CA GLY A 376 25.04 28.20 12.61
C GLY A 376 26.52 28.28 12.25
N THR A 377 26.85 28.58 10.97
CA THR A 377 28.19 28.60 10.43
C THR A 377 28.72 30.01 10.27
N SER A 378 30.00 30.14 9.88
CA SER A 378 30.63 31.37 9.49
C SER A 378 31.25 31.25 8.09
N PHE A 379 30.50 30.67 7.18
CA PHE A 379 30.94 30.48 5.78
C PHE A 379 31.14 31.84 5.10
N ASP A 380 32.32 31.99 4.44
CA ASP A 380 32.65 33.11 3.58
C ASP A 380 33.27 32.58 2.27
N PRO A 381 32.58 32.68 1.12
CA PRO A 381 33.07 32.15 -0.16
C PRO A 381 34.31 32.86 -0.71
N VAL A 382 34.67 34.03 -0.18
CA VAL A 382 35.82 34.82 -0.64
C VAL A 382 37.12 34.45 0.08
N GLY A 383 37.01 33.81 1.24
CA GLY A 383 38.14 33.49 2.10
C GLY A 383 38.18 32.04 2.57
N ASN A 384 38.56 31.11 1.75
CA ASN A 384 38.89 29.71 2.11
C ASN A 384 38.01 28.97 3.14
N VAL A 385 37.32 27.96 2.64
CA VAL A 385 36.87 26.73 3.35
C VAL A 385 36.66 26.88 4.85
N ALA A 386 35.42 27.11 5.24
CA ALA A 386 34.98 26.82 6.60
C ALA A 386 34.72 25.30 6.74
N TYR A 387 35.29 24.69 7.75
CA TYR A 387 35.04 23.31 8.16
C TYR A 387 33.75 23.21 8.96
#